data_7f687315573ee386a1eaef31402a3e25
#
_entry.id   7f687315573ee386a1eaef31402a3e25
#
_cell.length_a   1.000
_cell.length_b   1.000
_cell.length_c   1.000
_cell.angle_alpha   90.00
_cell.angle_beta   90.00
_cell.angle_gamma   90.00
#
_symmetry.space_group_name_H-M   'P 1'
#
loop_
_entity.id
_entity.type
_entity.pdbx_description
1 polymer ?
#
loop_
_entity_poly.entity_id
_entity_poly.type
_entity_poly.pdbx_seq_one_letter_code
_entity_poly.pdbx_strand_id
1 'polypeptide(L)'
;EGGTGEETDTFLEPLGTCRVRYVGHPQPLTIPRYIKGVKRVVIKGALIPAWVDELIKEQKDTGFLSTDPVEIKGAKVVPYDLTLRLWGAIPESRDKGPAASGLKVIVKGERGGKRVTYTADIVGRMAPGTGLPASIAALMMYAGDVKTKGVVAPEGCIDPRKFLSALLKRGARIHQTETTSSMLEV
;
A
#
# COMPACT_ATOMS: atom_id res chain seq x y z
N GLU A 1 0.96 12.48 -9.43
CA GLU A 1 2.04 11.77 -10.09
C GLU A 1 2.74 10.87 -9.07
N GLY A 2 3.09 9.63 -9.50
CA GLY A 2 3.82 8.69 -8.65
C GLY A 2 5.19 9.25 -8.23
N GLY A 3 5.59 8.99 -6.98
CA GLY A 3 6.85 9.47 -6.42
C GLY A 3 6.82 10.92 -5.90
N THR A 4 5.71 11.64 -6.08
CA THR A 4 5.53 13.00 -5.53
C THR A 4 4.74 12.98 -4.21
N GLY A 5 4.49 14.15 -3.62
CA GLY A 5 3.67 14.29 -2.41
C GLY A 5 4.31 13.62 -1.20
N GLU A 6 5.62 13.80 -1.03
CA GLU A 6 6.35 13.27 0.10
C GLU A 6 5.80 13.81 1.42
N GLU A 7 5.62 12.91 2.36
CA GLU A 7 5.30 13.22 3.76
C GLU A 7 5.89 12.14 4.67
N THR A 8 5.97 12.44 5.94
CA THR A 8 6.41 11.49 6.97
C THR A 8 5.19 10.90 7.65
N ASP A 9 5.15 9.57 7.77
CA ASP A 9 4.13 8.86 8.55
C ASP A 9 4.79 7.82 9.48
N THR A 10 4.16 7.56 10.61
CA THR A 10 4.67 6.62 11.60
C THR A 10 3.79 5.37 11.62
N PHE A 11 4.41 4.24 11.37
CA PHE A 11 3.81 2.91 11.42
C PHE A 11 4.14 2.23 12.75
N LEU A 12 3.43 1.12 13.03
CA LEU A 12 3.76 0.27 14.17
C LEU A 12 5.14 -0.35 14.02
N GLU A 13 5.80 -0.62 15.15
CA GLU A 13 7.08 -1.34 15.16
C GLU A 13 6.97 -2.71 14.46
N PRO A 14 8.01 -3.16 13.73
CA PRO A 14 9.37 -2.58 13.65
C PRO A 14 9.58 -1.62 12.46
N LEU A 15 8.53 -1.07 11.88
CA LEU A 15 8.64 -0.18 10.70
C LEU A 15 8.99 1.25 11.08
N GLY A 16 8.45 1.75 12.19
CA GLY A 16 8.70 3.10 12.69
C GLY A 16 8.28 4.19 11.71
N THR A 17 9.06 5.26 11.68
CA THR A 17 8.78 6.45 10.85
C THR A 17 9.34 6.29 9.45
N CYS A 18 8.47 6.42 8.43
CA CYS A 18 8.83 6.30 7.02
C CYS A 18 8.47 7.56 6.25
N ARG A 19 9.27 7.89 5.24
CA ARG A 19 8.89 8.86 4.21
C ARG A 19 8.04 8.15 3.16
N VAL A 20 6.79 8.59 3.01
CA VAL A 20 5.84 8.01 2.06
C VAL A 20 5.55 8.97 0.92
N ARG A 21 5.35 8.43 -0.29
CA ARG A 21 5.04 9.18 -1.51
C ARG A 21 3.85 8.56 -2.22
N TYR A 22 3.19 9.31 -3.09
CA TYR A 22 2.14 8.76 -3.94
C TYR A 22 2.65 7.59 -4.75
N VAL A 23 1.90 6.50 -4.75
CA VAL A 23 2.16 5.30 -5.55
C VAL A 23 0.94 4.98 -6.41
N GLY A 24 1.19 4.43 -7.62
CA GLY A 24 0.13 3.95 -8.50
C GLY A 24 -0.50 2.69 -7.92
N HIS A 25 -1.81 2.75 -7.66
CA HIS A 25 -2.56 1.63 -7.10
C HIS A 25 -4.03 1.68 -7.55
N PRO A 26 -4.78 0.56 -7.62
CA PRO A 26 -6.15 0.56 -8.12
C PRO A 26 -7.18 1.21 -7.20
N GLN A 27 -6.99 1.24 -5.88
CA GLN A 27 -7.99 1.73 -4.92
C GLN A 27 -8.48 3.17 -5.17
N PRO A 28 -7.64 4.14 -5.58
CA PRO A 28 -8.13 5.46 -5.95
C PRO A 28 -9.17 5.45 -7.08
N LEU A 29 -9.17 4.42 -7.92
CA LEU A 29 -10.12 4.23 -9.01
C LEU A 29 -11.32 3.39 -8.60
N THR A 30 -11.13 2.38 -7.75
CA THR A 30 -12.18 1.41 -7.39
C THR A 30 -13.04 1.88 -6.23
N ILE A 31 -12.47 2.40 -5.15
CA ILE A 31 -13.22 2.82 -3.96
C ILE A 31 -14.36 3.81 -4.29
N PRO A 32 -14.14 4.90 -5.08
CA PRO A 32 -15.21 5.85 -5.37
C PRO A 32 -16.39 5.26 -6.18
N ARG A 33 -16.17 4.14 -6.87
CA ARG A 33 -17.24 3.47 -7.65
C ARG A 33 -18.25 2.80 -6.74
N TYR A 34 -17.83 2.29 -5.58
CA TYR A 34 -18.66 1.47 -4.69
C TYR A 34 -19.01 2.18 -3.39
N ILE A 35 -18.18 3.10 -2.91
CA ILE A 35 -18.41 3.82 -1.65
C ILE A 35 -18.85 5.24 -1.97
N LYS A 36 -20.15 5.51 -1.81
CA LYS A 36 -20.74 6.82 -2.10
C LYS A 36 -20.28 7.88 -1.11
N GLY A 37 -20.15 9.11 -1.58
CA GLY A 37 -19.79 10.28 -0.77
C GLY A 37 -18.28 10.41 -0.48
N VAL A 38 -17.45 9.48 -0.93
CA VAL A 38 -16.01 9.63 -0.86
C VAL A 38 -15.55 10.74 -1.79
N LYS A 39 -14.86 11.74 -1.23
CA LYS A 39 -14.38 12.91 -1.98
C LYS A 39 -12.94 12.74 -2.49
N ARG A 40 -12.13 11.98 -1.77
CA ARG A 40 -10.71 11.80 -2.09
C ARG A 40 -10.23 10.43 -1.63
N VAL A 41 -9.54 9.72 -2.51
CA VAL A 41 -8.82 8.49 -2.19
C VAL A 41 -7.40 8.64 -2.69
N VAL A 42 -6.44 8.37 -1.85
CA VAL A 42 -5.01 8.40 -2.18
C VAL A 42 -4.31 7.19 -1.58
N ILE A 43 -3.28 6.72 -2.25
CA ILE A 43 -2.37 5.71 -1.74
C ILE A 43 -0.98 6.30 -1.73
N LYS A 44 -0.31 6.16 -0.59
CA LYS A 44 1.10 6.46 -0.42
C LYS A 44 1.83 5.22 0.06
N GLY A 45 3.08 5.11 -0.28
CA GLY A 45 3.91 3.98 0.13
C GLY A 45 5.36 4.40 0.28
N ALA A 46 6.12 3.57 0.95
CA ALA A 46 7.56 3.62 1.07
C ALA A 46 8.14 2.22 0.89
N LEU A 47 9.38 2.15 0.46
CA LEU A 47 10.18 0.93 0.52
C LEU A 47 11.11 1.00 1.73
N ILE A 48 11.30 -0.14 2.37
CA ILE A 48 12.21 -0.30 3.51
C ILE A 48 13.26 -1.37 3.20
N PRO A 49 14.50 -1.12 3.59
CA PRO A 49 15.02 0.08 4.30
C PRO A 49 14.99 1.34 3.43
N ALA A 50 15.06 2.51 4.04
CA ALA A 50 14.89 3.82 3.38
C ALA A 50 15.86 4.04 2.20
N TRP A 51 17.06 3.48 2.25
CA TRP A 51 18.03 3.60 1.17
C TRP A 51 17.54 3.00 -0.17
N VAL A 52 16.62 2.02 -0.12
CA VAL A 52 16.01 1.42 -1.33
C VAL A 52 15.13 2.45 -2.03
N ASP A 53 14.31 3.15 -1.26
CA ASP A 53 13.41 4.18 -1.78
C ASP A 53 14.20 5.37 -2.36
N GLU A 54 15.27 5.77 -1.69
CA GLU A 54 16.18 6.81 -2.15
C GLU A 54 16.90 6.40 -3.44
N LEU A 55 17.42 5.17 -3.48
CA LEU A 55 18.12 4.66 -4.67
C LEU A 55 17.21 4.62 -5.90
N ILE A 56 15.94 4.17 -5.74
CA ILE A 56 14.98 4.16 -6.85
C ILE A 56 14.72 5.57 -7.35
N LYS A 57 14.57 6.53 -6.45
CA LYS A 57 14.37 7.93 -6.82
C LYS A 57 15.55 8.47 -7.64
N GLU A 58 16.78 8.28 -7.14
CA GLU A 58 18.00 8.69 -7.85
C GLU A 58 18.10 8.04 -9.23
N GLN A 59 17.83 6.75 -9.33
CA GLN A 59 17.86 6.02 -10.58
C GLN A 59 16.80 6.50 -11.57
N LYS A 60 15.61 6.89 -11.09
CA LYS A 60 14.58 7.51 -11.93
C LYS A 60 15.06 8.87 -12.45
N ASP A 61 15.54 9.72 -11.57
CA ASP A 61 15.92 11.10 -11.90
C ASP A 61 17.16 11.17 -12.82
N THR A 62 18.00 10.15 -12.79
CA THR A 62 19.23 10.05 -13.60
C THR A 62 19.09 9.20 -14.88
N GLY A 63 17.89 8.66 -15.17
CA GLY A 63 17.62 7.91 -16.38
C GLY A 63 17.98 6.42 -16.35
N PHE A 64 18.46 5.89 -15.22
CA PHE A 64 18.75 4.43 -15.10
C PHE A 64 17.50 3.56 -15.21
N LEU A 65 16.30 4.13 -15.03
CA LEU A 65 15.02 3.42 -15.24
C LEU A 65 14.39 3.70 -16.61
N SER A 66 15.13 4.30 -17.55
CA SER A 66 14.66 4.47 -18.93
C SER A 66 14.52 3.13 -19.64
N THR A 67 13.46 2.98 -20.42
CA THR A 67 13.25 1.85 -21.33
C THR A 67 13.77 2.14 -22.73
N ASP A 68 14.24 3.37 -23.01
CA ASP A 68 14.85 3.72 -24.27
C ASP A 68 16.28 3.17 -24.33
N PRO A 69 16.65 2.39 -25.37
CA PRO A 69 17.96 1.80 -25.44
C PRO A 69 19.04 2.85 -25.71
N VAL A 70 20.20 2.66 -25.07
CA VAL A 70 21.43 3.42 -25.32
C VAL A 70 22.45 2.53 -26.00
N GLU A 71 23.31 3.12 -26.83
CA GLU A 71 24.41 2.36 -27.50
C GLU A 71 25.67 2.40 -26.61
N ILE A 72 26.20 1.21 -26.31
CA ILE A 72 27.45 1.04 -25.58
C ILE A 72 28.35 0.10 -26.36
N LYS A 73 29.45 0.63 -26.93
CA LYS A 73 30.43 -0.15 -27.69
C LYS A 73 29.79 -0.98 -28.82
N GLY A 74 28.80 -0.41 -29.52
CA GLY A 74 28.10 -1.07 -30.62
C GLY A 74 26.97 -2.01 -30.18
N ALA A 75 26.73 -2.20 -28.90
CA ALA A 75 25.62 -2.97 -28.41
C ALA A 75 24.48 -2.04 -27.87
N LYS A 76 23.24 -2.39 -28.20
CA LYS A 76 22.06 -1.71 -27.60
C LYS A 76 21.77 -2.25 -26.22
N VAL A 77 21.77 -1.38 -25.22
CA VAL A 77 21.50 -1.70 -23.83
C VAL A 77 20.30 -0.89 -23.35
N VAL A 78 19.31 -1.54 -22.75
CA VAL A 78 18.18 -0.88 -22.08
C VAL A 78 18.60 -0.60 -20.64
N PRO A 79 18.68 0.68 -20.20
CA PRO A 79 19.11 1.03 -18.84
C PRO A 79 18.30 0.33 -17.76
N TYR A 80 16.97 0.24 -17.94
CA TYR A 80 16.08 -0.45 -17.01
C TYR A 80 16.47 -1.93 -16.79
N ASP A 81 16.73 -2.68 -17.87
CA ASP A 81 17.09 -4.10 -17.79
C ASP A 81 18.44 -4.30 -17.08
N LEU A 82 19.41 -3.44 -17.43
CA LEU A 82 20.71 -3.43 -16.76
C LEU A 82 20.56 -3.13 -15.25
N THR A 83 19.76 -2.11 -14.91
CA THR A 83 19.51 -1.73 -13.53
C THR A 83 18.88 -2.87 -12.73
N LEU A 84 17.87 -3.55 -13.25
CA LEU A 84 17.27 -4.72 -12.60
C LEU A 84 18.30 -5.85 -12.39
N ARG A 85 19.19 -6.06 -13.36
CA ARG A 85 20.23 -7.08 -13.23
C ARG A 85 21.24 -6.73 -12.13
N LEU A 86 21.61 -5.46 -12.01
CA LEU A 86 22.50 -4.96 -10.97
C LEU A 86 21.86 -5.03 -9.59
N TRP A 87 20.55 -4.82 -9.49
CA TRP A 87 19.82 -5.01 -8.22
C TRP A 87 19.95 -6.43 -7.69
N GLY A 88 19.92 -7.43 -8.56
CA GLY A 88 20.17 -8.83 -8.18
C GLY A 88 21.61 -9.12 -7.73
N ALA A 89 22.53 -8.19 -7.95
CA ALA A 89 23.95 -8.29 -7.55
C ALA A 89 24.28 -7.44 -6.30
N ILE A 90 23.27 -6.80 -5.68
CA ILE A 90 23.48 -6.05 -4.43
C ILE A 90 24.01 -6.99 -3.34
N PRO A 91 25.10 -6.65 -2.65
CA PRO A 91 25.71 -7.53 -1.65
C PRO A 91 24.73 -7.88 -0.53
N GLU A 92 24.76 -9.13 -0.09
CA GLU A 92 23.93 -9.58 1.04
C GLU A 92 24.27 -8.91 2.38
N SER A 93 25.46 -8.36 2.49
CA SER A 93 25.91 -7.59 3.66
C SER A 93 25.25 -6.22 3.81
N ARG A 94 24.57 -5.75 2.74
CA ARG A 94 23.83 -4.49 2.83
C ARG A 94 22.60 -4.64 3.72
N ASP A 95 22.32 -3.61 4.52
CA ASP A 95 21.14 -3.57 5.38
C ASP A 95 19.87 -3.88 4.56
N LYS A 96 19.15 -4.93 4.97
CA LYS A 96 17.88 -5.37 4.35
C LYS A 96 16.66 -4.80 5.07
N GLY A 97 16.88 -4.06 6.16
CA GLY A 97 15.80 -3.59 7.02
C GLY A 97 15.02 -4.70 7.73
N PRO A 98 13.95 -4.37 8.43
CA PRO A 98 13.11 -5.37 9.09
C PRO A 98 12.38 -6.25 8.07
N ALA A 99 12.28 -7.56 8.34
CA ALA A 99 11.50 -8.49 7.53
C ALA A 99 9.99 -8.31 7.80
N ALA A 100 9.51 -7.09 7.62
CA ALA A 100 8.15 -6.66 7.91
C ALA A 100 7.58 -5.79 6.78
N SER A 101 6.27 -5.73 6.72
CA SER A 101 5.49 -4.79 5.91
C SER A 101 4.34 -4.24 6.71
N GLY A 102 3.87 -3.06 6.39
CA GLY A 102 2.75 -2.41 7.07
C GLY A 102 1.69 -1.89 6.11
N LEU A 103 0.48 -1.86 6.61
CA LEU A 103 -0.65 -1.19 5.97
C LEU A 103 -1.31 -0.30 7.02
N LYS A 104 -1.47 0.97 6.66
CA LYS A 104 -2.24 1.94 7.44
C LYS A 104 -3.40 2.44 6.58
N VAL A 105 -4.59 2.38 7.11
CA VAL A 105 -5.80 2.93 6.50
C VAL A 105 -6.28 4.10 7.34
N ILE A 106 -6.40 5.27 6.74
CA ILE A 106 -6.88 6.48 7.40
C ILE A 106 -8.17 6.93 6.71
N VAL A 107 -9.26 6.98 7.45
CA VAL A 107 -10.55 7.49 6.97
C VAL A 107 -10.88 8.76 7.75
N LYS A 108 -11.08 9.86 7.03
CA LYS A 108 -11.47 11.14 7.61
C LYS A 108 -12.85 11.53 7.11
N GLY A 109 -13.71 11.98 8.00
CA GLY A 109 -15.07 12.37 7.66
C GLY A 109 -15.77 13.09 8.80
N GLU A 110 -17.09 13.16 8.69
CA GLU A 110 -17.96 13.78 9.72
C GLU A 110 -19.02 12.78 10.18
N ARG A 111 -19.28 12.77 11.48
CA ARG A 111 -20.33 11.97 12.09
C ARG A 111 -20.97 12.78 13.22
N GLY A 112 -22.28 13.05 13.09
CA GLY A 112 -23.04 13.84 14.07
C GLY A 112 -22.48 15.25 14.29
N GLY A 113 -22.08 15.94 13.21
CA GLY A 113 -21.50 17.29 13.27
C GLY A 113 -20.07 17.40 13.79
N LYS A 114 -19.43 16.27 14.10
CA LYS A 114 -18.04 16.22 14.58
C LYS A 114 -17.13 15.65 13.53
N ARG A 115 -15.91 16.16 13.40
CA ARG A 115 -14.87 15.58 12.56
C ARG A 115 -14.36 14.30 13.23
N VAL A 116 -14.30 13.24 12.47
CA VAL A 116 -13.80 11.93 12.93
C VAL A 116 -12.65 11.50 12.05
N THR A 117 -11.58 11.05 12.66
CA THR A 117 -10.50 10.34 11.99
C THR A 117 -10.43 8.92 12.55
N TYR A 118 -10.58 7.95 11.67
CA TYR A 118 -10.43 6.54 11.98
C TYR A 118 -9.14 6.04 11.34
N THR A 119 -8.29 5.37 12.12
CA THR A 119 -7.04 4.77 11.65
C THR A 119 -7.03 3.28 11.98
N ALA A 120 -6.63 2.46 11.03
CA ALA A 120 -6.39 1.05 11.22
C ALA A 120 -4.98 0.71 10.72
N ASP A 121 -4.16 0.16 11.60
CA ASP A 121 -2.76 -0.22 11.34
C ASP A 121 -2.60 -1.74 11.44
N ILE A 122 -1.90 -2.30 10.47
CA ILE A 122 -1.51 -3.71 10.42
C ILE A 122 -0.03 -3.79 10.10
N VAL A 123 0.71 -4.60 10.86
CA VAL A 123 2.10 -4.94 10.56
C VAL A 123 2.24 -6.45 10.52
N GLY A 124 3.00 -6.95 9.57
CA GLY A 124 3.23 -8.36 9.36
C GLY A 124 4.30 -8.62 8.31
N ARG A 125 4.36 -9.84 7.80
CA ARG A 125 5.25 -10.18 6.68
C ARG A 125 4.52 -9.98 5.36
N MET A 126 5.24 -9.56 4.33
CA MET A 126 4.69 -9.26 3.01
C MET A 126 3.92 -10.44 2.39
N ALA A 127 4.53 -11.63 2.35
CA ALA A 127 3.93 -12.79 1.68
C ALA A 127 2.60 -13.23 2.32
N PRO A 128 2.48 -13.45 3.64
CA PRO A 128 1.19 -13.72 4.27
C PRO A 128 0.24 -12.52 4.15
N GLY A 129 0.74 -11.29 4.26
CA GLY A 129 -0.07 -10.07 4.14
C GLY A 129 -0.77 -9.94 2.78
N THR A 130 -0.17 -10.46 1.73
CA THR A 130 -0.73 -10.48 0.36
C THR A 130 -1.57 -11.74 0.10
N GLY A 131 -1.06 -12.92 0.46
CA GLY A 131 -1.71 -14.19 0.14
C GLY A 131 -2.95 -14.49 0.97
N LEU A 132 -2.95 -14.10 2.26
CA LEU A 132 -4.06 -14.36 3.16
C LEU A 132 -5.37 -13.68 2.75
N PRO A 133 -5.39 -12.38 2.40
CA PRO A 133 -6.59 -11.73 1.87
C PRO A 133 -7.16 -12.40 0.62
N ALA A 134 -6.30 -12.76 -0.33
CA ALA A 134 -6.71 -13.44 -1.54
C ALA A 134 -7.32 -14.81 -1.26
N SER A 135 -6.72 -15.60 -0.36
CA SER A 135 -7.24 -16.91 0.03
C SER A 135 -8.58 -16.82 0.76
N ILE A 136 -8.78 -15.82 1.62
CA ILE A 136 -10.06 -15.57 2.28
C ILE A 136 -11.14 -15.23 1.26
N ALA A 137 -10.84 -14.34 0.31
CA ALA A 137 -11.79 -14.00 -0.75
C ALA A 137 -12.17 -15.22 -1.58
N ALA A 138 -11.23 -16.09 -1.95
CA ALA A 138 -11.49 -17.33 -2.66
C ALA A 138 -12.42 -18.28 -1.86
N LEU A 139 -12.18 -18.41 -0.56
CA LEU A 139 -13.05 -19.21 0.31
C LEU A 139 -14.47 -18.62 0.43
N MET A 140 -14.60 -17.29 0.50
CA MET A 140 -15.89 -16.60 0.50
C MET A 140 -16.63 -16.81 -0.82
N MET A 141 -15.92 -16.82 -1.94
CA MET A 141 -16.51 -17.16 -3.26
C MET A 141 -16.99 -18.61 -3.28
N TYR A 142 -16.18 -19.54 -2.82
CA TYR A 142 -16.55 -20.97 -2.74
C TYR A 142 -17.76 -21.21 -1.84
N ALA A 143 -17.82 -20.54 -0.69
CA ALA A 143 -18.95 -20.61 0.24
C ALA A 143 -20.24 -19.92 -0.27
N GLY A 144 -20.17 -19.24 -1.41
CA GLY A 144 -21.30 -18.50 -1.97
C GLY A 144 -21.61 -17.18 -1.25
N ASP A 145 -20.70 -16.66 -0.45
CA ASP A 145 -20.84 -15.36 0.20
C ASP A 145 -20.73 -14.21 -0.80
N VAL A 146 -19.98 -14.41 -1.89
CA VAL A 146 -19.87 -13.45 -3.00
C VAL A 146 -20.92 -13.80 -4.06
N LYS A 147 -21.94 -12.95 -4.19
CA LYS A 147 -23.05 -13.16 -5.14
C LYS A 147 -22.79 -12.54 -6.51
N THR A 148 -21.95 -11.53 -6.57
CA THR A 148 -21.64 -10.78 -7.80
C THR A 148 -20.80 -11.63 -8.74
N LYS A 149 -21.18 -11.64 -10.04
CA LYS A 149 -20.44 -12.33 -11.10
C LYS A 149 -19.67 -11.33 -11.96
N GLY A 150 -18.62 -11.83 -12.62
CA GLY A 150 -17.78 -11.03 -13.50
C GLY A 150 -16.57 -10.42 -12.80
N VAL A 151 -15.96 -9.40 -13.40
CA VAL A 151 -14.79 -8.70 -12.87
C VAL A 151 -15.25 -7.53 -12.02
N VAL A 152 -15.11 -7.66 -10.71
CA VAL A 152 -15.57 -6.67 -9.73
C VAL A 152 -14.46 -6.45 -8.70
N ALA A 153 -14.25 -5.20 -8.29
CA ALA A 153 -13.31 -4.91 -7.21
C ALA A 153 -13.86 -5.40 -5.85
N PRO A 154 -12.99 -5.76 -4.89
CA PRO A 154 -13.39 -6.26 -3.58
C PRO A 154 -14.41 -5.36 -2.87
N GLU A 155 -14.28 -4.05 -3.01
CA GLU A 155 -15.19 -3.05 -2.43
C GLU A 155 -16.64 -3.19 -2.90
N GLY A 156 -16.84 -3.82 -4.07
CA GLY A 156 -18.17 -4.03 -4.66
C GLY A 156 -18.78 -5.39 -4.40
N CYS A 157 -18.06 -6.35 -3.82
CA CYS A 157 -18.55 -7.72 -3.73
C CYS A 157 -18.19 -8.47 -2.43
N ILE A 158 -17.23 -8.00 -1.66
CA ILE A 158 -16.82 -8.65 -0.41
C ILE A 158 -17.54 -8.00 0.78
N ASP A 159 -18.20 -8.80 1.61
CA ASP A 159 -18.69 -8.34 2.91
C ASP A 159 -17.52 -8.06 3.86
N PRO A 160 -17.29 -6.78 4.25
CA PRO A 160 -16.11 -6.43 5.03
C PRO A 160 -16.11 -7.04 6.43
N ARG A 161 -17.28 -7.26 7.04
CA ARG A 161 -17.38 -7.83 8.39
C ARG A 161 -16.98 -9.30 8.39
N LYS A 162 -17.50 -10.08 7.42
CA LYS A 162 -17.12 -11.48 7.23
C LYS A 162 -15.64 -11.61 6.91
N PHE A 163 -15.15 -10.78 6.01
CA PHE A 163 -13.72 -10.75 5.64
C PHE A 163 -12.81 -10.45 6.82
N LEU A 164 -13.07 -9.37 7.56
CA LEU A 164 -12.28 -8.99 8.73
C LEU A 164 -12.33 -10.06 9.82
N SER A 165 -13.52 -10.65 10.08
CA SER A 165 -13.65 -11.76 11.02
C SER A 165 -12.77 -12.95 10.61
N ALA A 166 -12.76 -13.30 9.33
CA ALA A 166 -11.94 -14.39 8.82
C ALA A 166 -10.44 -14.09 8.90
N LEU A 167 -10.05 -12.84 8.70
CA LEU A 167 -8.68 -12.36 8.80
C LEU A 167 -8.16 -12.44 10.26
N LEU A 168 -8.96 -11.95 11.21
CA LEU A 168 -8.64 -11.98 12.64
C LEU A 168 -8.53 -13.42 13.17
N LYS A 169 -9.45 -14.32 12.75
CA LYS A 169 -9.39 -15.76 13.11
C LYS A 169 -8.10 -16.44 12.61
N ARG A 170 -7.44 -15.89 11.61
CA ARG A 170 -6.17 -16.39 11.06
C ARG A 170 -4.94 -15.68 11.64
N GLY A 171 -5.12 -14.97 12.75
CA GLY A 171 -4.04 -14.36 13.51
C GLY A 171 -3.63 -12.96 13.07
N ALA A 172 -4.34 -12.33 12.14
CA ALA A 172 -4.11 -10.92 11.86
C ALA A 172 -4.41 -10.07 13.10
N ARG A 173 -3.59 -9.06 13.34
CA ARG A 173 -3.78 -8.09 14.41
C ARG A 173 -3.95 -6.71 13.79
N ILE A 174 -5.05 -6.05 14.11
CA ILE A 174 -5.38 -4.71 13.63
C ILE A 174 -5.40 -3.78 14.84
N HIS A 175 -4.52 -2.80 14.83
CA HIS A 175 -4.57 -1.72 15.80
C HIS A 175 -5.49 -0.62 15.27
N GLN A 176 -6.47 -0.22 16.06
CA GLN A 176 -7.47 0.77 15.66
C GLN A 176 -7.47 1.97 16.59
N THR A 177 -7.56 3.15 16.01
CA THR A 177 -7.75 4.41 16.75
C THR A 177 -8.89 5.20 16.12
N GLU A 178 -9.71 5.82 16.96
CA GLU A 178 -10.71 6.79 16.55
C GLU A 178 -10.47 8.10 17.31
N THR A 179 -10.28 9.17 16.56
CA THR A 179 -10.13 10.52 17.12
C THR A 179 -11.31 11.37 16.68
N THR A 180 -11.96 12.03 17.63
CA THR A 180 -13.08 12.95 17.37
C THR A 180 -12.68 14.37 17.77
N SER A 181 -12.92 15.34 16.91
CA SER A 181 -12.73 16.76 17.23
C SER A 181 -14.01 17.57 16.94
N SER A 182 -14.31 18.51 17.80
CA SER A 182 -15.38 19.51 17.61
C SER A 182 -14.80 20.91 17.74
N MET A 183 -15.39 21.90 17.05
CA MET A 183 -15.12 23.29 17.39
C MET A 183 -15.83 23.62 18.71
N LEU A 184 -15.14 24.32 19.61
CA LEU A 184 -15.78 25.02 20.72
C LEU A 184 -16.29 26.34 20.13
N GLU A 185 -17.61 26.52 20.08
CA GLU A 185 -18.23 27.82 19.89
C GLU A 185 -18.27 28.51 21.25
N VAL A 186 -17.63 29.68 21.35
CA VAL A 186 -17.64 30.57 22.52
C VAL A 186 -18.70 31.62 22.35
#